data_251824cb0046605083578e112859e993
#
_entry.id   251824cb0046605083578e112859e993
#
_cell.length_a   1.000
_cell.length_b   1.000
_cell.length_c   1.000
_cell.angle_alpha   90.00
_cell.angle_beta   90.00
_cell.angle_gamma   90.00
#
_symmetry.space_group_name_H-M   'P 1'
#
loop_
_entity.id
_entity.type
_entity.pdbx_description
1 polymer ?
#
loop_
_entity_poly.entity_id
_entity_poly.type
_entity_poly.pdbx_seq_one_letter_code
_entity_poly.pdbx_strand_id
1 'polypeptide(L)'
;PQCDSLIARTVGSQQMLTCAAPGYLVQHGTPQSPDDLARHQCLHFLHGGRVSRWRFQQKGKETAFQGCGRFSADNGEALLELALSAFGIVQLPHYLVQTALDSGSLKSVLSDFQPKPVPVMAVYPSRKQLSPKVRALVDMMGEAWGKAV
;
A
#
# COMPACT_ATOMS: atom_id res chain seq x y z
N PRO A 1 -26.79 13.14 20.41
CA PRO A 1 -25.69 12.21 20.24
C PRO A 1 -24.39 12.96 20.42
N GLN A 2 -23.71 12.65 21.51
CA GLN A 2 -22.39 13.22 21.74
C GLN A 2 -21.46 12.60 20.69
N CYS A 3 -20.94 13.42 19.82
CA CYS A 3 -19.77 13.06 19.04
C CYS A 3 -18.64 12.83 20.05
N ASP A 4 -18.44 11.58 20.44
CA ASP A 4 -17.27 11.22 21.21
C ASP A 4 -16.07 11.60 20.36
N SER A 5 -15.28 12.55 20.82
CA SER A 5 -14.05 12.94 20.15
C SER A 5 -13.13 11.72 20.08
N LEU A 6 -12.75 11.32 18.86
CA LEU A 6 -11.78 10.26 18.65
C LEU A 6 -10.36 10.84 18.74
N ILE A 7 -9.49 10.12 19.40
CA ILE A 7 -8.06 10.42 19.43
C ILE A 7 -7.39 9.54 18.37
N ALA A 8 -6.55 10.15 17.54
CA ALA A 8 -5.73 9.45 16.59
C ALA A 8 -4.26 9.59 16.99
N ARG A 9 -3.56 8.48 17.13
CA ARG A 9 -2.13 8.45 17.43
C ARG A 9 -1.40 7.69 16.32
N THR A 10 -0.37 8.31 15.75
CA THR A 10 0.48 7.64 14.77
C THR A 10 1.32 6.58 15.47
N VAL A 11 1.16 5.33 15.07
CA VAL A 11 1.92 4.17 15.61
C VAL A 11 3.02 3.71 14.68
N GLY A 12 3.06 4.19 13.44
CA GLY A 12 4.07 3.84 12.46
C GLY A 12 3.73 4.40 11.10
N SER A 13 4.45 3.95 10.10
CA SER A 13 4.19 4.31 8.71
C SER A 13 4.27 3.08 7.83
N GLN A 14 3.65 3.15 6.67
CA GLN A 14 3.56 2.08 5.71
C GLN A 14 3.98 2.58 4.34
N GLN A 15 4.99 1.93 3.76
CA GLN A 15 5.44 2.25 2.41
C GLN A 15 4.66 1.42 1.41
N MET A 16 4.09 2.09 0.40
CA MET A 16 3.48 1.43 -0.74
C MET A 16 4.54 1.20 -1.82
N LEU A 17 4.59 0.01 -2.37
CA LEU A 17 5.51 -0.37 -3.43
C LEU A 17 4.75 -0.79 -4.68
N THR A 18 5.25 -0.38 -5.84
CA THR A 18 4.73 -0.81 -7.14
C THR A 18 5.60 -1.93 -7.66
N CYS A 19 5.00 -3.07 -7.97
CA CYS A 19 5.77 -4.26 -8.36
C CYS A 19 5.00 -5.15 -9.34
N ALA A 20 5.74 -6.02 -10.00
CA ALA A 20 5.21 -6.99 -10.94
C ALA A 20 6.11 -8.22 -10.99
N ALA A 21 5.57 -9.35 -11.44
CA ALA A 21 6.36 -10.54 -11.66
C ALA A 21 7.33 -10.35 -12.84
N PRO A 22 8.55 -10.94 -12.78
CA PRO A 22 9.50 -10.86 -13.87
C PRO A 22 8.93 -11.30 -15.21
N GLY A 23 8.11 -12.35 -15.22
CA GLY A 23 7.47 -12.86 -16.45
C GLY A 23 6.52 -11.84 -17.08
N TYR A 24 5.80 -11.09 -16.28
CA TYR A 24 4.96 -10.00 -16.78
C TYR A 24 5.83 -8.92 -17.46
N LEU A 25 6.90 -8.50 -16.79
CA LEU A 25 7.78 -7.44 -17.29
C LEU A 25 8.51 -7.84 -18.58
N VAL A 26 8.89 -9.11 -18.71
CA VAL A 26 9.48 -9.62 -19.95
C VAL A 26 8.50 -9.51 -21.12
N GLN A 27 7.24 -9.84 -20.89
CA GLN A 27 6.20 -9.83 -21.92
C GLN A 27 5.72 -8.43 -22.29
N HIS A 28 5.59 -7.54 -21.31
CA HIS A 28 4.91 -6.25 -21.49
C HIS A 28 5.85 -5.04 -21.35
N GLY A 29 7.11 -5.27 -21.00
CA GLY A 29 8.08 -4.22 -20.72
C GLY A 29 7.96 -3.67 -19.30
N THR A 30 8.99 -2.96 -18.88
CA THR A 30 9.05 -2.30 -17.57
C THR A 30 8.63 -0.85 -17.71
N PRO A 31 7.61 -0.39 -16.97
CA PRO A 31 7.23 1.02 -17.02
C PRO A 31 8.36 1.90 -16.49
N GLN A 32 8.64 2.99 -17.19
CA GLN A 32 9.70 3.94 -16.83
C GLN A 32 9.16 5.17 -16.07
N SER A 33 7.87 5.43 -16.22
CA SER A 33 7.19 6.52 -15.53
C SER A 33 5.77 6.09 -15.20
N PRO A 34 5.09 6.77 -14.25
CA PRO A 34 3.69 6.47 -13.95
C PRO A 34 2.77 6.58 -15.16
N ASP A 35 3.07 7.45 -16.12
CA ASP A 35 2.28 7.60 -17.34
C ASP A 35 2.28 6.33 -18.20
N ASP A 36 3.36 5.55 -18.16
CA ASP A 36 3.45 4.28 -18.87
C ASP A 36 2.44 3.25 -18.41
N LEU A 37 1.93 3.38 -17.18
CA LEU A 37 0.94 2.47 -16.61
C LEU A 37 -0.38 2.46 -17.38
N ALA A 38 -0.66 3.49 -18.17
CA ALA A 38 -1.83 3.52 -19.04
C ALA A 38 -1.82 2.39 -20.08
N ARG A 39 -0.63 1.85 -20.40
CA ARG A 39 -0.44 0.76 -21.35
C ARG A 39 -0.25 -0.59 -20.67
N HIS A 40 -0.37 -0.65 -19.36
CA HIS A 40 -0.18 -1.86 -18.58
C HIS A 40 -1.47 -2.35 -17.94
N GLN A 41 -1.52 -3.65 -17.65
CA GLN A 41 -2.56 -4.24 -16.84
C GLN A 41 -2.28 -3.90 -15.37
N CYS A 42 -3.13 -3.09 -14.77
CA CYS A 42 -3.01 -2.69 -13.38
C CYS A 42 -4.03 -3.42 -12.52
N LEU A 43 -3.58 -3.96 -11.39
CA LEU A 43 -4.43 -4.69 -10.45
C LEU A 43 -4.83 -3.73 -9.33
N HIS A 44 -6.10 -3.39 -9.27
CA HIS A 44 -6.59 -2.35 -8.38
C HIS A 44 -7.23 -2.89 -7.11
N PHE A 45 -6.98 -2.18 -6.02
CA PHE A 45 -7.65 -2.44 -4.76
C PHE A 45 -9.03 -1.77 -4.73
N LEU A 46 -10.04 -2.51 -4.27
CA LEU A 46 -11.38 -1.99 -4.02
C LEU A 46 -11.54 -1.64 -2.54
N HIS A 47 -11.94 -0.43 -2.27
CA HIS A 47 -12.28 0.01 -0.92
C HIS A 47 -13.67 0.63 -0.94
N GLY A 48 -14.60 0.05 -0.17
CA GLY A 48 -15.97 0.52 -0.14
C GLY A 48 -16.66 0.51 -1.51
N GLY A 49 -16.34 -0.45 -2.36
CA GLY A 49 -16.90 -0.57 -3.71
C GLY A 49 -16.28 0.40 -4.73
N ARG A 50 -15.24 1.13 -4.34
CA ARG A 50 -14.55 2.07 -5.22
C ARG A 50 -13.12 1.63 -5.46
N VAL A 51 -12.64 1.82 -6.68
CA VAL A 51 -11.25 1.55 -7.04
C VAL A 51 -10.35 2.60 -6.39
N SER A 52 -9.38 2.12 -5.61
CA SER A 52 -8.38 2.98 -4.99
C SER A 52 -7.39 3.48 -6.04
N ARG A 53 -7.10 4.77 -6.01
CA ARG A 53 -6.10 5.36 -6.87
C ARG A 53 -4.71 5.07 -6.34
N TRP A 54 -3.78 4.82 -7.25
CA TRP A 54 -2.37 4.73 -6.91
C TRP A 54 -1.78 6.12 -6.77
N ARG A 55 -0.82 6.27 -5.89
CA ARG A 55 -0.14 7.54 -5.65
C ARG A 55 1.33 7.43 -6.01
N PHE A 56 1.87 8.51 -6.56
CA PHE A 56 3.28 8.61 -6.94
C PHE A 56 3.81 10.00 -6.60
N GLN A 57 5.13 10.10 -6.47
CA GLN A 57 5.84 11.37 -6.35
C GLN A 57 6.51 11.68 -7.69
N GLN A 58 6.14 12.79 -8.31
CA GLN A 58 6.73 13.27 -9.54
C GLN A 58 7.13 14.74 -9.38
N LYS A 59 8.41 15.07 -9.60
CA LYS A 59 8.92 16.43 -9.52
C LYS A 59 8.53 17.16 -8.22
N GLY A 60 8.61 16.44 -7.09
CA GLY A 60 8.26 16.98 -5.78
C GLY A 60 6.77 17.13 -5.50
N LYS A 61 5.92 16.64 -6.38
CA LYS A 61 4.45 16.67 -6.22
C LYS A 61 3.88 15.26 -6.16
N GLU A 62 2.85 15.09 -5.33
CA GLU A 62 2.07 13.86 -5.32
C GLU A 62 1.09 13.85 -6.48
N THR A 63 1.11 12.76 -7.25
CA THR A 63 0.17 12.53 -8.33
C THR A 63 -0.64 11.27 -8.06
N ALA A 64 -1.88 11.25 -8.50
CA ALA A 64 -2.76 10.10 -8.40
C ALA A 64 -2.97 9.49 -9.78
N PHE A 65 -2.94 8.16 -9.84
CA PHE A 65 -3.14 7.42 -11.07
C PHE A 65 -4.30 6.43 -10.90
N GLN A 66 -5.21 6.44 -11.84
CA GLN A 66 -6.27 5.46 -11.94
C GLN A 66 -6.17 4.81 -13.31
N GLY A 67 -5.49 3.66 -13.35
CA GLY A 67 -5.26 2.95 -14.58
C GLY A 67 -6.43 2.07 -15.01
N CYS A 68 -6.29 1.53 -16.20
CA CYS A 68 -7.17 0.51 -16.73
C CYS A 68 -6.70 -0.87 -16.25
N GLY A 69 -7.60 -1.66 -15.69
CA GLY A 69 -7.30 -3.01 -15.29
C GLY A 69 -8.57 -3.85 -15.33
N ARG A 70 -8.41 -5.11 -15.72
CA ARG A 70 -9.52 -6.06 -15.75
C ARG A 70 -9.83 -6.65 -14.38
N PHE A 71 -8.89 -6.53 -13.45
CA PHE A 71 -9.00 -7.16 -12.14
C PHE A 71 -8.94 -6.13 -11.05
N SER A 72 -9.84 -6.27 -10.10
CA SER A 72 -9.83 -5.54 -8.85
C SER A 72 -10.29 -6.46 -7.74
N ALA A 73 -9.76 -6.25 -6.54
CA ALA A 73 -10.13 -7.03 -5.37
C ALA A 73 -10.09 -6.16 -4.12
N ASP A 74 -10.88 -6.52 -3.15
CA ASP A 74 -10.92 -5.86 -1.84
C ASP A 74 -9.95 -6.47 -0.82
N ASN A 75 -9.08 -7.35 -1.30
CA ASN A 75 -8.11 -8.10 -0.49
C ASN A 75 -6.73 -7.98 -1.12
N GLY A 76 -5.77 -7.45 -0.34
CA GLY A 76 -4.40 -7.27 -0.81
C GLY A 76 -3.68 -8.58 -1.12
N GLU A 77 -3.98 -9.64 -0.38
CA GLU A 77 -3.40 -10.97 -0.62
C GLU A 77 -3.85 -11.56 -1.97
N ALA A 78 -5.11 -11.34 -2.33
CA ALA A 78 -5.62 -11.76 -3.64
C ALA A 78 -4.91 -11.02 -4.78
N LEU A 79 -4.69 -9.71 -4.62
CA LEU A 79 -3.92 -8.92 -5.59
C LEU A 79 -2.46 -9.39 -5.69
N LEU A 80 -1.86 -9.74 -4.56
CA LEU A 80 -0.50 -10.30 -4.52
C LEU A 80 -0.42 -11.60 -5.33
N GLU A 81 -1.37 -12.51 -5.15
CA GLU A 81 -1.42 -13.77 -5.90
C GLU A 81 -1.57 -13.54 -7.41
N LEU A 82 -2.40 -12.58 -7.80
CA LEU A 82 -2.55 -12.21 -9.21
C LEU A 82 -1.25 -11.63 -9.77
N ALA A 83 -0.55 -10.79 -9.02
CA ALA A 83 0.73 -10.23 -9.43
C ALA A 83 1.80 -11.32 -9.55
N LEU A 84 1.87 -12.24 -8.59
CA LEU A 84 2.79 -13.39 -8.63
C LEU A 84 2.53 -14.28 -9.84
N SER A 85 1.28 -14.39 -10.28
CA SER A 85 0.87 -15.13 -11.45
C SER A 85 1.04 -14.36 -12.76
N ALA A 86 1.73 -13.23 -12.73
CA ALA A 86 2.04 -12.38 -13.88
C ALA A 86 0.82 -11.77 -14.60
N PHE A 87 -0.26 -11.53 -13.87
CA PHE A 87 -1.47 -10.90 -14.44
C PHE A 87 -1.35 -9.39 -14.60
N GLY A 88 -0.40 -8.75 -13.92
CA GLY A 88 -0.25 -7.31 -14.03
C GLY A 88 0.65 -6.70 -12.97
N ILE A 89 0.62 -5.38 -12.94
CA ILE A 89 1.35 -4.56 -11.97
C ILE A 89 0.42 -4.27 -10.79
N VAL A 90 0.98 -4.24 -9.59
CA VAL A 90 0.24 -3.99 -8.35
C VAL A 90 0.95 -2.93 -7.53
N GLN A 91 0.20 -2.11 -6.80
CA GLN A 91 0.75 -1.24 -5.75
C GLN A 91 0.23 -1.72 -4.40
N LEU A 92 1.11 -2.26 -3.58
CA LEU A 92 0.76 -2.87 -2.31
C LEU A 92 1.71 -2.42 -1.19
N PRO A 93 1.27 -2.56 0.06
CA PRO A 93 2.13 -2.30 1.21
C PRO A 93 3.38 -3.18 1.21
N HIS A 94 4.49 -2.62 1.65
CA HIS A 94 5.77 -3.30 1.74
C HIS A 94 5.68 -4.64 2.47
N TYR A 95 4.95 -4.70 3.59
CA TYR A 95 4.85 -5.93 4.38
C TYR A 95 4.21 -7.10 3.62
N LEU A 96 3.35 -6.83 2.64
CA LEU A 96 2.74 -7.88 1.82
C LEU A 96 3.68 -8.42 0.73
N VAL A 97 4.54 -7.57 0.18
CA VAL A 97 5.35 -7.92 -0.99
C VAL A 97 6.80 -8.23 -0.65
N GLN A 98 7.24 -7.99 0.57
CA GLN A 98 8.65 -8.13 0.96
C GLN A 98 9.21 -9.52 0.66
N THR A 99 8.53 -10.58 1.07
CA THR A 99 9.00 -11.95 0.83
C THR A 99 9.14 -12.24 -0.66
N ALA A 100 8.19 -11.79 -1.46
CA ALA A 100 8.22 -11.99 -2.91
C ALA A 100 9.32 -11.16 -3.59
N LEU A 101 9.59 -9.96 -3.09
CA LEU A 101 10.71 -9.14 -3.57
C LEU A 101 12.06 -9.76 -3.21
N ASP A 102 12.20 -10.24 -1.99
CA ASP A 102 13.45 -10.88 -1.51
C ASP A 102 13.76 -12.16 -2.28
N SER A 103 12.74 -12.94 -2.63
CA SER A 103 12.89 -14.17 -3.42
C SER A 103 13.03 -13.92 -4.92
N GLY A 104 12.79 -12.71 -5.39
CA GLY A 104 12.80 -12.38 -6.83
C GLY A 104 11.52 -12.77 -7.56
N SER A 105 10.49 -13.27 -6.87
CA SER A 105 9.18 -13.60 -7.46
C SER A 105 8.41 -12.35 -7.92
N LEU A 106 8.70 -11.22 -7.31
CA LEU A 106 8.27 -9.90 -7.76
C LEU A 106 9.50 -8.99 -7.90
N LYS A 107 9.39 -8.02 -8.79
CA LYS A 107 10.36 -6.94 -8.94
C LYS A 107 9.69 -5.60 -8.70
N SER A 108 10.36 -4.73 -7.97
CA SER A 108 9.92 -3.35 -7.78
C SER A 108 10.09 -2.58 -9.09
N VAL A 109 9.08 -1.81 -9.44
CA VAL A 109 9.09 -0.90 -10.59
C VAL A 109 8.74 0.50 -10.13
N LEU A 110 9.14 1.50 -10.91
CA LEU A 110 8.87 2.91 -10.60
C LEU A 110 9.39 3.34 -9.22
N SER A 111 10.55 2.80 -8.82
CA SER A 111 11.13 3.07 -7.49
C SER A 111 11.48 4.55 -7.28
N ASP A 112 11.80 5.27 -8.36
CA ASP A 112 12.08 6.71 -8.30
C ASP A 112 10.82 7.56 -8.08
N PHE A 113 9.66 6.96 -8.20
CA PHE A 113 8.36 7.62 -8.07
C PHE A 113 7.58 7.14 -6.86
N GLN A 114 8.22 6.49 -5.91
CA GLN A 114 7.54 5.97 -4.72
C GLN A 114 6.76 7.06 -4.00
N PRO A 115 5.50 6.77 -3.59
CA PRO A 115 4.74 7.71 -2.79
C PRO A 115 5.35 7.87 -1.41
N LYS A 116 5.01 8.96 -0.74
CA LYS A 116 5.38 9.14 0.66
C LYS A 116 4.76 8.03 1.52
N PRO A 117 5.46 7.58 2.57
CA PRO A 117 4.87 6.60 3.48
C PRO A 117 3.54 7.09 4.04
N VAL A 118 2.58 6.16 4.15
CA VAL A 118 1.26 6.44 4.71
C VAL A 118 1.32 6.21 6.22
N PRO A 119 0.91 7.18 7.05
CA PRO A 119 0.89 6.96 8.49
C PRO A 119 -0.14 5.91 8.87
N VAL A 120 0.25 5.01 9.76
CA VAL A 120 -0.65 4.05 10.40
C VAL A 120 -1.04 4.62 11.75
N MET A 121 -2.33 4.77 11.96
CA MET A 121 -2.85 5.43 13.15
C MET A 121 -3.72 4.49 13.96
N ALA A 122 -3.51 4.50 15.28
CA ALA A 122 -4.45 3.92 16.22
C ALA A 122 -5.50 4.98 16.56
N VAL A 123 -6.77 4.63 16.37
CA VAL A 123 -7.90 5.51 16.66
C VAL A 123 -8.67 4.91 17.83
N TYR A 124 -8.90 5.70 18.87
CA TYR A 124 -9.61 5.26 20.06
C TYR A 124 -10.44 6.38 20.65
N PRO A 125 -11.51 6.07 21.41
CA PRO A 125 -12.34 7.10 22.03
C PRO A 125 -11.56 7.92 23.06
N SER A 126 -11.73 9.23 23.02
CA SER A 126 -11.21 10.14 24.04
C SER A 126 -12.03 10.00 25.32
N ARG A 127 -11.67 9.06 26.15
CA ARG A 127 -12.20 9.00 27.52
C ARG A 127 -11.10 9.31 28.50
N LYS A 128 -11.41 10.06 29.54
CA LYS A 128 -10.49 10.37 30.64
C LYS A 128 -9.95 9.12 31.36
N GLN A 129 -10.49 7.95 31.04
CA GLN A 129 -10.09 6.66 31.57
C GLN A 129 -9.83 5.69 30.43
N LEU A 130 -8.71 5.87 29.73
CA LEU A 130 -8.23 4.82 28.86
C LEU A 130 -7.86 3.61 29.73
N SER A 131 -8.41 2.43 29.39
CA SER A 131 -7.99 1.19 30.02
C SER A 131 -6.46 1.05 29.90
N PRO A 132 -5.74 0.70 30.97
CA PRO A 132 -4.30 0.44 30.89
C PRO A 132 -3.93 -0.58 29.82
N LYS A 133 -4.81 -1.55 29.53
CA LYS A 133 -4.64 -2.54 28.47
C LYS A 133 -4.59 -1.91 27.08
N VAL A 134 -5.48 -0.96 26.80
CA VAL A 134 -5.52 -0.27 25.50
C VAL A 134 -4.29 0.63 25.35
N ARG A 135 -3.89 1.33 26.42
CA ARG A 135 -2.66 2.15 26.40
C ARG A 135 -1.42 1.30 26.14
N ALA A 136 -1.30 0.16 26.83
CA ALA A 136 -0.18 -0.76 26.64
C ALA A 136 -0.15 -1.31 25.22
N LEU A 137 -1.30 -1.66 24.65
CA LEU A 137 -1.40 -2.14 23.27
C LEU A 137 -0.95 -1.07 22.27
N VAL A 138 -1.41 0.16 22.40
CA VAL A 138 -1.04 1.27 21.51
C VAL A 138 0.45 1.56 21.59
N ASP A 139 1.02 1.57 22.80
CA ASP A 139 2.47 1.78 23.02
C ASP A 139 3.27 0.64 22.39
N MET A 140 2.84 -0.60 22.57
CA MET A 140 3.49 -1.78 21.98
C MET A 140 3.44 -1.75 20.45
N MET A 141 2.33 -1.36 19.87
CA MET A 141 2.20 -1.22 18.41
C MET A 141 3.14 -0.12 17.88
N GLY A 142 3.23 1.02 18.58
CA GLY A 142 4.16 2.08 18.22
C GLY A 142 5.61 1.64 18.26
N GLU A 143 6.02 0.89 19.27
CA GLU A 143 7.38 0.35 19.39
C GLU A 143 7.67 -0.70 18.31
N ALA A 144 6.75 -1.63 18.09
CA ALA A 144 6.93 -2.70 17.12
C ALA A 144 6.95 -2.17 15.68
N TRP A 145 6.06 -1.24 15.35
CA TRP A 145 5.95 -0.70 13.99
C TRP A 145 7.03 0.33 13.69
N GLY A 146 7.39 1.16 14.67
CA GLY A 146 8.45 2.15 14.52
C GLY A 146 9.83 1.55 14.27
N LYS A 147 10.06 0.29 14.66
CA LYS A 147 11.32 -0.44 14.42
C LYS A 147 11.35 -1.16 13.07
N ALA A 148 10.21 -1.32 12.41
CA ALA A 148 10.08 -2.05 11.13
C ALA A 148 10.27 -1.17 9.89
N VAL A 149 10.52 0.13 10.09
CA VAL A 149 10.71 1.11 9.00
C VAL A 149 12.16 1.53 8.90
#